data_8f024e03d5ff877097c7564ca1183265
#
_entry.id   8f024e03d5ff877097c7564ca1183265
#
_cell.length_a   1.000
_cell.length_b   1.000
_cell.length_c   1.000
_cell.angle_alpha   90.00
_cell.angle_beta   90.00
_cell.angle_gamma   90.00
#
_symmetry.space_group_name_H-M   'P 1'
#
loop_
_entity.id
_entity.type
_entity.pdbx_description
1 polymer ?
#
loop_
_entity_poly.entity_id
_entity_poly.type
_entity_poly.pdbx_seq_one_letter_code
_entity_poly.pdbx_strand_id
1 'polypeptide(L)'
;MIAKCAFVLVNASVYKGIGFDGFAAVVWHGLPMDFSMAGYLTLLPGLMLAASGAVASLRWVRTFSIILKCVLVVEALVIALAVSADAMLYPYWGFKLDTTPLFYFMSSPEAAMASGGTGGGLAMTSILFALFTALLLMWTKFVPLVPVKGAPMERVRVAAVMLLCTGALFLPIRGGLTVSTMNLSRAYFSSDTRMNHAAVNPLFSFMYSASHQSGFDSQFDYFTLDRAADILSGSERACIGDTIAAPVLSTTRPDIYLVILESFSAHLMPSLGGSPVAMRLDSIAEDGMLFTRCYASSFRTDRALPAILSGYPGQPTTSIMKFVGKTDRLPSLPRSLDAEGYALSYYYGGDINFTSMNAYLMSAGFDRIICDRDFHVAERMSKWGAPDHLVFDRALSDVPASSDTVPVFTVIQTSSSHEPFDVPWQSEFSDPRLNAFAYADKALGQWYDAMSRTPRWDHSLVVIIPDHYAVWPDTLVSQESRHHVPLVIAGGALRSEAARIDAVVAQTDIAATVLGMLGLSAAEFPFSHNVFDPSAPHMAFFSDAEHASVATPASVATLNVSSGLPEEGDSLGLETVKAYLQILYNDLQQR
;
A
#
# COMPACT_ATOMS: atom_id res chain seq x y z
N MET A 1 -7.17 -3.97 24.21
CA MET A 1 -6.09 -3.66 25.18
C MET A 1 -5.56 -4.89 25.90
N ILE A 2 -6.35 -5.58 26.75
CA ILE A 2 -5.88 -6.79 27.51
C ILE A 2 -5.32 -7.85 26.56
N ALA A 3 -5.95 -8.07 25.40
CA ALA A 3 -5.47 -9.02 24.39
C ALA A 3 -4.07 -8.67 23.86
N LYS A 4 -3.76 -7.37 23.66
CA LYS A 4 -2.43 -6.91 23.23
C LYS A 4 -1.38 -7.16 24.31
N CYS A 5 -1.74 -6.90 25.58
CA CYS A 5 -0.87 -7.24 26.72
C CYS A 5 -0.57 -8.74 26.76
N ALA A 6 -1.61 -9.55 26.64
CA ALA A 6 -1.47 -11.01 26.63
C ALA A 6 -0.62 -11.49 25.45
N PHE A 7 -0.83 -10.92 24.26
CA PHE A 7 -0.06 -11.25 23.06
C PHE A 7 1.43 -10.97 23.24
N VAL A 8 1.81 -9.77 23.71
CA VAL A 8 3.21 -9.41 23.96
C VAL A 8 3.84 -10.28 25.05
N LEU A 9 3.10 -10.58 26.12
CA LEU A 9 3.58 -11.44 27.22
C LEU A 9 3.80 -12.88 26.77
N VAL A 10 2.86 -13.46 26.03
CA VAL A 10 2.99 -14.83 25.49
C VAL A 10 4.17 -14.91 24.52
N ASN A 11 4.41 -13.87 23.75
CA ASN A 11 5.48 -13.76 22.76
C ASN A 11 6.72 -13.00 23.28
N ALA A 12 6.98 -13.01 24.59
CA ALA A 12 8.04 -12.21 25.21
C ALA A 12 9.45 -12.47 24.64
N SER A 13 9.70 -13.65 24.07
CA SER A 13 10.97 -13.96 23.38
C SER A 13 11.17 -13.13 22.11
N VAL A 14 10.10 -12.88 21.36
CA VAL A 14 10.08 -12.06 20.13
C VAL A 14 10.17 -10.58 20.47
N TYR A 15 9.57 -10.17 21.58
CA TYR A 15 9.45 -8.78 22.03
C TYR A 15 10.52 -8.35 23.05
N LYS A 16 11.65 -9.08 23.14
CA LYS A 16 12.77 -8.68 23.98
C LYS A 16 13.29 -7.30 23.59
N GLY A 17 13.45 -6.43 24.60
CA GLY A 17 13.97 -5.08 24.41
C GLY A 17 12.90 -4.01 24.17
N ILE A 18 11.63 -4.36 24.04
CA ILE A 18 10.55 -3.39 24.03
C ILE A 18 10.39 -2.83 25.46
N GLY A 19 10.76 -1.55 25.64
CA GLY A 19 10.54 -0.83 26.89
C GLY A 19 9.06 -0.49 27.12
N PHE A 20 8.78 0.13 28.26
CA PHE A 20 7.43 0.57 28.60
C PHE A 20 6.84 1.53 27.54
N ASP A 21 7.66 2.44 26.99
CA ASP A 21 7.24 3.40 25.97
C ASP A 21 6.81 2.70 24.68
N GLY A 22 7.57 1.69 24.23
CA GLY A 22 7.20 0.89 23.05
C GLY A 22 5.89 0.13 23.27
N PHE A 23 5.69 -0.42 24.47
CA PHE A 23 4.44 -1.07 24.82
C PHE A 23 3.26 -0.08 24.89
N ALA A 24 3.46 1.11 25.44
CA ALA A 24 2.45 2.17 25.45
C ALA A 24 2.07 2.61 24.02
N ALA A 25 3.06 2.71 23.12
CA ALA A 25 2.84 3.03 21.71
C ALA A 25 2.01 1.93 21.01
N VAL A 26 2.30 0.65 21.23
CA VAL A 26 1.50 -0.48 20.71
C VAL A 26 0.03 -0.36 21.11
N VAL A 27 -0.23 -0.07 22.40
CA VAL A 27 -1.60 0.10 22.89
C VAL A 27 -2.26 1.31 22.25
N TRP A 28 -1.57 2.46 22.22
CA TRP A 28 -2.11 3.71 21.68
C TRP A 28 -2.48 3.62 20.20
N HIS A 29 -1.54 3.16 19.37
CA HIS A 29 -1.76 3.04 17.93
C HIS A 29 -2.74 1.92 17.54
N GLY A 30 -2.91 0.92 18.41
CA GLY A 30 -3.91 -0.11 18.20
C GLY A 30 -5.32 0.24 18.66
N LEU A 31 -5.52 1.32 19.45
CA LEU A 31 -6.85 1.71 19.97
C LEU A 31 -7.90 2.00 18.89
N PRO A 32 -7.60 2.73 17.80
CA PRO A 32 -8.61 3.01 16.76
C PRO A 32 -9.20 1.74 16.17
N MET A 33 -8.36 0.72 15.93
CA MET A 33 -8.80 -0.57 15.41
C MET A 33 -9.60 -1.37 16.45
N ASP A 34 -9.24 -1.30 17.73
CA ASP A 34 -9.99 -1.92 18.83
C ASP A 34 -11.39 -1.28 18.96
N PHE A 35 -11.50 0.05 18.80
CA PHE A 35 -12.79 0.74 18.79
C PHE A 35 -13.65 0.38 17.57
N SER A 36 -13.02 0.25 16.40
CA SER A 36 -13.72 -0.20 15.19
C SER A 36 -14.29 -1.60 15.41
N MET A 37 -13.47 -2.54 15.90
CA MET A 37 -13.92 -3.91 16.18
C MET A 37 -15.01 -3.96 17.25
N ALA A 38 -14.87 -3.16 18.31
CA ALA A 38 -15.91 -3.04 19.34
C ALA A 38 -17.23 -2.51 18.74
N GLY A 39 -17.15 -1.57 17.80
CA GLY A 39 -18.32 -1.07 17.05
C GLY A 39 -19.03 -2.19 16.28
N TYR A 40 -18.30 -3.02 15.54
CA TYR A 40 -18.86 -4.17 14.82
C TYR A 40 -19.56 -5.16 15.77
N LEU A 41 -18.89 -5.53 16.85
CA LEU A 41 -19.45 -6.46 17.84
C LEU A 41 -20.64 -5.87 18.61
N THR A 42 -20.71 -4.55 18.82
CA THR A 42 -21.80 -3.89 19.55
C THR A 42 -23.00 -3.61 18.63
N LEU A 43 -22.86 -3.66 17.32
CA LEU A 43 -23.91 -3.29 16.35
C LEU A 43 -25.16 -4.15 16.52
N LEU A 44 -25.03 -5.48 16.47
CA LEU A 44 -26.16 -6.40 16.62
C LEU A 44 -26.77 -6.36 18.03
N PRO A 45 -26.01 -6.42 19.14
CA PRO A 45 -26.53 -6.17 20.48
C PRO A 45 -27.25 -4.84 20.62
N GLY A 46 -26.72 -3.75 20.04
CA GLY A 46 -27.34 -2.42 20.07
C GLY A 46 -28.70 -2.37 19.38
N LEU A 47 -28.81 -2.97 18.20
CA LEU A 47 -30.07 -3.09 17.46
C LEU A 47 -31.11 -3.91 18.25
N MET A 48 -30.66 -5.00 18.89
CA MET A 48 -31.53 -5.83 19.74
C MET A 48 -32.02 -5.07 20.96
N LEU A 49 -31.16 -4.25 21.60
CA LEU A 49 -31.53 -3.38 22.71
C LEU A 49 -32.55 -2.33 22.27
N ALA A 50 -32.38 -1.69 21.11
CA ALA A 50 -33.32 -0.74 20.54
C ALA A 50 -34.68 -1.40 20.29
N ALA A 51 -34.71 -2.56 19.65
CA ALA A 51 -35.93 -3.33 19.40
C ALA A 51 -36.61 -3.75 20.71
N SER A 52 -35.88 -4.21 21.72
CA SER A 52 -36.42 -4.62 23.01
C SER A 52 -37.03 -3.42 23.77
N GLY A 53 -36.44 -2.23 23.63
CA GLY A 53 -36.96 -0.98 24.24
C GLY A 53 -38.32 -0.56 23.71
N ALA A 54 -38.66 -0.87 22.47
CA ALA A 54 -39.97 -0.56 21.86
C ALA A 54 -41.09 -1.50 22.35
N VAL A 55 -40.75 -2.67 22.92
CA VAL A 55 -41.71 -3.73 23.21
C VAL A 55 -42.22 -3.66 24.65
N ALA A 56 -43.54 -3.74 24.83
CA ALA A 56 -44.19 -3.75 26.15
C ALA A 56 -44.30 -5.16 26.77
N SER A 57 -44.25 -6.20 25.96
CA SER A 57 -44.54 -7.56 26.40
C SER A 57 -43.34 -8.19 27.10
N LEU A 58 -43.51 -8.60 28.33
CA LEU A 58 -42.48 -9.28 29.13
C LEU A 58 -41.99 -10.59 28.44
N ARG A 59 -42.88 -11.26 27.69
CA ARG A 59 -42.54 -12.47 26.93
C ARG A 59 -41.51 -12.13 25.86
N TRP A 60 -41.71 -11.09 25.07
CA TRP A 60 -40.81 -10.65 24.04
C TRP A 60 -39.46 -10.13 24.60
N VAL A 61 -39.48 -9.39 25.70
CA VAL A 61 -38.27 -8.94 26.38
C VAL A 61 -37.42 -10.15 26.85
N ARG A 62 -38.07 -11.20 27.35
CA ARG A 62 -37.35 -12.45 27.70
C ARG A 62 -36.77 -13.13 26.48
N THR A 63 -37.51 -13.19 25.36
CA THR A 63 -36.98 -13.75 24.09
C THR A 63 -35.79 -12.98 23.61
N PHE A 64 -35.83 -11.65 23.55
CA PHE A 64 -34.70 -10.81 23.21
C PHE A 64 -33.50 -11.02 24.16
N SER A 65 -33.74 -11.19 25.45
CA SER A 65 -32.70 -11.47 26.44
C SER A 65 -32.00 -12.82 26.17
N ILE A 66 -32.75 -13.85 25.79
CA ILE A 66 -32.16 -15.15 25.45
C ILE A 66 -31.33 -15.05 24.19
N ILE A 67 -31.87 -14.45 23.13
CA ILE A 67 -31.16 -14.27 21.85
C ILE A 67 -29.89 -13.44 22.06
N LEU A 68 -29.97 -12.32 22.80
CA LEU A 68 -28.81 -11.50 23.10
C LEU A 68 -27.73 -12.26 23.85
N LYS A 69 -28.11 -13.08 24.85
CA LYS A 69 -27.15 -13.93 25.54
C LYS A 69 -26.49 -14.94 24.61
N CYS A 70 -27.24 -15.56 23.70
CA CYS A 70 -26.67 -16.44 22.69
C CYS A 70 -25.67 -15.70 21.78
N VAL A 71 -26.00 -14.50 21.30
CA VAL A 71 -25.11 -13.65 20.51
C VAL A 71 -23.83 -13.35 21.28
N LEU A 72 -23.93 -12.89 22.52
CA LEU A 72 -22.78 -12.57 23.36
C LEU A 72 -21.91 -13.81 23.64
N VAL A 73 -22.49 -15.00 23.83
CA VAL A 73 -21.74 -16.26 23.98
C VAL A 73 -20.92 -16.57 22.71
N VAL A 74 -21.54 -16.42 21.53
CA VAL A 74 -20.85 -16.65 20.25
C VAL A 74 -19.73 -15.61 20.05
N GLU A 75 -19.99 -14.34 20.31
CA GLU A 75 -18.97 -13.29 20.23
C GLU A 75 -17.81 -13.54 21.20
N ALA A 76 -18.09 -13.96 22.45
CA ALA A 76 -17.06 -14.33 23.42
C ALA A 76 -16.17 -15.47 22.90
N LEU A 77 -16.79 -16.48 22.30
CA LEU A 77 -16.06 -17.62 21.74
C LEU A 77 -15.19 -17.19 20.56
N VAL A 78 -15.73 -16.40 19.64
CA VAL A 78 -15.00 -15.91 18.46
C VAL A 78 -13.82 -15.02 18.88
N ILE A 79 -14.02 -14.09 19.82
CA ILE A 79 -12.94 -13.24 20.35
C ILE A 79 -11.86 -14.09 21.01
N ALA A 80 -12.26 -15.02 21.88
CA ALA A 80 -11.32 -15.86 22.61
C ALA A 80 -10.52 -16.78 21.65
N LEU A 81 -11.16 -17.34 20.63
CA LEU A 81 -10.50 -18.12 19.58
C LEU A 81 -9.50 -17.26 18.80
N ALA A 82 -9.91 -16.09 18.31
CA ALA A 82 -9.03 -15.22 17.53
C ALA A 82 -7.81 -14.77 18.33
N VAL A 83 -7.99 -14.32 19.58
CA VAL A 83 -6.89 -13.88 20.43
C VAL A 83 -5.94 -15.03 20.80
N SER A 84 -6.48 -16.22 21.09
CA SER A 84 -5.67 -17.37 21.45
C SER A 84 -4.88 -17.91 20.25
N ALA A 85 -5.53 -18.03 19.09
CA ALA A 85 -4.88 -18.45 17.85
C ALA A 85 -3.77 -17.49 17.44
N ASP A 86 -4.05 -16.18 17.46
CA ASP A 86 -3.08 -15.14 17.13
C ASP A 86 -1.83 -15.21 18.02
N ALA A 87 -2.03 -15.29 19.34
CA ALA A 87 -0.92 -15.33 20.30
C ALA A 87 -0.05 -16.59 20.16
N MET A 88 -0.65 -17.73 19.82
CA MET A 88 0.04 -19.01 19.76
C MET A 88 0.68 -19.32 18.41
N LEU A 89 0.08 -18.83 17.31
CA LEU A 89 0.59 -19.08 15.96
C LEU A 89 1.69 -18.09 15.55
N TYR A 90 1.67 -16.90 16.12
CA TYR A 90 2.60 -15.82 15.76
C TYR A 90 4.10 -16.19 15.84
N PRO A 91 4.61 -16.91 16.85
CA PRO A 91 6.03 -17.29 16.90
C PRO A 91 6.48 -18.21 15.76
N TYR A 92 5.53 -18.95 15.18
CA TYR A 92 5.80 -19.90 14.09
C TYR A 92 5.64 -19.28 12.71
N TRP A 93 4.71 -18.35 12.57
CA TRP A 93 4.32 -17.79 11.29
C TRP A 93 4.89 -16.40 11.03
N GLY A 94 5.20 -15.64 12.09
CA GLY A 94 5.77 -14.29 12.00
C GLY A 94 4.80 -13.21 11.48
N PHE A 95 3.50 -13.54 11.31
CA PHE A 95 2.47 -12.59 10.88
C PHE A 95 1.19 -12.70 11.71
N LYS A 96 0.33 -11.69 11.62
CA LYS A 96 -0.92 -11.62 12.36
C LYS A 96 -1.95 -12.61 11.85
N LEU A 97 -2.86 -13.01 12.75
CA LEU A 97 -3.93 -13.93 12.42
C LEU A 97 -4.69 -13.51 11.17
N ASP A 98 -4.69 -14.39 10.20
CA ASP A 98 -5.44 -14.32 8.96
C ASP A 98 -6.32 -15.57 8.78
N THR A 99 -6.78 -15.86 7.59
CA THR A 99 -7.61 -17.03 7.31
C THR A 99 -6.81 -18.31 7.07
N THR A 100 -5.50 -18.24 7.03
CA THR A 100 -4.61 -19.40 6.80
C THR A 100 -4.86 -20.56 7.76
N PRO A 101 -5.02 -20.35 9.11
CA PRO A 101 -5.35 -21.44 10.03
C PRO A 101 -6.66 -22.15 9.69
N LEU A 102 -7.67 -21.38 9.28
CA LEU A 102 -8.96 -21.96 8.91
C LEU A 102 -8.84 -22.84 7.68
N PHE A 103 -8.06 -22.39 6.69
CA PHE A 103 -7.77 -23.18 5.48
C PHE A 103 -7.05 -24.48 5.82
N TYR A 104 -5.98 -24.44 6.62
CA TYR A 104 -5.25 -25.65 7.04
C TYR A 104 -6.13 -26.59 7.87
N PHE A 105 -6.96 -26.04 8.76
CA PHE A 105 -7.88 -26.86 9.56
C PHE A 105 -8.94 -27.55 8.70
N MET A 106 -9.41 -26.92 7.63
CA MET A 106 -10.39 -27.50 6.70
C MET A 106 -9.77 -28.51 5.72
N SER A 107 -8.52 -28.26 5.27
CA SER A 107 -7.85 -29.13 4.28
C SER A 107 -7.13 -30.32 4.89
N SER A 108 -6.54 -30.17 6.09
CA SER A 108 -5.73 -31.18 6.76
C SER A 108 -5.77 -31.03 8.28
N PRO A 109 -6.89 -31.39 8.95
CA PRO A 109 -7.07 -31.17 10.40
C PRO A 109 -5.99 -31.83 11.26
N GLU A 110 -5.54 -33.01 10.86
CA GLU A 110 -4.51 -33.77 11.60
C GLU A 110 -3.15 -33.08 11.53
N ALA A 111 -2.76 -32.56 10.38
CA ALA A 111 -1.52 -31.82 10.20
C ALA A 111 -1.55 -30.47 10.93
N ALA A 112 -2.70 -29.79 10.91
CA ALA A 112 -2.91 -28.53 11.63
C ALA A 112 -2.78 -28.73 13.17
N MET A 113 -3.28 -29.83 13.70
CA MET A 113 -3.15 -30.17 15.11
C MET A 113 -1.73 -30.63 15.48
N ALA A 114 -1.05 -31.35 14.61
CA ALA A 114 0.32 -31.84 14.84
C ALA A 114 1.35 -30.70 14.86
N SER A 115 1.16 -29.65 14.07
CA SER A 115 2.08 -28.50 14.00
C SER A 115 2.13 -27.65 15.27
N GLY A 116 1.11 -27.72 16.14
CA GLY A 116 1.07 -26.95 17.40
C GLY A 116 1.86 -27.57 18.57
N GLY A 117 2.31 -28.81 18.47
CA GLY A 117 2.95 -29.57 19.57
C GLY A 117 2.05 -29.73 20.80
N THR A 118 2.38 -30.69 21.69
CA THR A 118 1.54 -30.96 22.90
C THR A 118 1.54 -29.81 23.92
N GLY A 119 2.66 -29.09 24.07
CA GLY A 119 2.78 -27.95 25.01
C GLY A 119 2.03 -26.70 24.48
N GLY A 120 2.12 -26.41 23.19
CA GLY A 120 1.43 -25.30 22.57
C GLY A 120 -0.10 -25.45 22.63
N GLY A 121 -0.61 -26.66 22.37
CA GLY A 121 -2.04 -26.96 22.45
C GLY A 121 -2.63 -26.72 23.83
N LEU A 122 -1.93 -27.12 24.91
CA LEU A 122 -2.37 -26.89 26.30
C LEU A 122 -2.40 -25.40 26.64
N ALA A 123 -1.38 -24.62 26.25
CA ALA A 123 -1.33 -23.17 26.48
C ALA A 123 -2.45 -22.45 25.74
N MET A 124 -2.68 -22.77 24.47
CA MET A 124 -3.78 -22.23 23.68
C MET A 124 -5.14 -22.50 24.33
N THR A 125 -5.39 -23.76 24.72
CA THR A 125 -6.65 -24.15 25.35
C THR A 125 -6.87 -23.42 26.69
N SER A 126 -5.80 -23.21 27.45
CA SER A 126 -5.87 -22.50 28.75
C SER A 126 -6.19 -21.01 28.54
N ILE A 127 -5.55 -20.33 27.58
CA ILE A 127 -5.83 -18.93 27.23
C ILE A 127 -7.26 -18.79 26.70
N LEU A 128 -7.68 -19.67 25.79
CA LEU A 128 -9.02 -19.72 25.24
C LEU A 128 -10.07 -19.81 26.36
N PHE A 129 -9.91 -20.78 27.26
CA PHE A 129 -10.85 -21.02 28.38
C PHE A 129 -10.88 -19.84 29.35
N ALA A 130 -9.74 -19.28 29.70
CA ALA A 130 -9.65 -18.13 30.61
C ALA A 130 -10.32 -16.88 30.02
N LEU A 131 -10.04 -16.55 28.75
CA LEU A 131 -10.65 -15.40 28.05
C LEU A 131 -12.15 -15.59 27.86
N PHE A 132 -12.58 -16.76 27.41
CA PHE A 132 -14.00 -17.07 27.21
C PHE A 132 -14.77 -16.94 28.53
N THR A 133 -14.25 -17.52 29.60
CA THR A 133 -14.88 -17.44 30.94
C THR A 133 -14.94 -16.00 31.44
N ALA A 134 -13.84 -15.23 31.31
CA ALA A 134 -13.80 -13.82 31.72
C ALA A 134 -14.83 -12.97 30.97
N LEU A 135 -14.95 -13.14 29.67
CA LEU A 135 -15.94 -12.43 28.83
C LEU A 135 -17.37 -12.81 29.21
N LEU A 136 -17.65 -14.09 29.42
CA LEU A 136 -18.99 -14.54 29.84
C LEU A 136 -19.38 -13.96 31.20
N LEU A 137 -18.47 -14.00 32.19
CA LEU A 137 -18.72 -13.41 33.52
C LEU A 137 -18.96 -11.92 33.45
N MET A 138 -18.17 -11.21 32.65
CA MET A 138 -18.34 -9.77 32.42
C MET A 138 -19.69 -9.47 31.79
N TRP A 139 -20.08 -10.13 30.72
CA TRP A 139 -21.31 -9.83 30.00
C TRP A 139 -22.58 -10.27 30.76
N THR A 140 -22.55 -11.42 31.42
CA THR A 140 -23.69 -11.84 32.28
C THR A 140 -23.95 -10.88 33.42
N LYS A 141 -22.90 -10.21 33.92
CA LYS A 141 -23.02 -9.24 35.02
C LYS A 141 -23.45 -7.85 34.56
N PHE A 142 -22.99 -7.39 33.39
CA PHE A 142 -23.15 -6.00 32.96
C PHE A 142 -24.20 -5.77 31.89
N VAL A 143 -24.82 -6.81 31.30
CA VAL A 143 -25.83 -6.68 30.23
C VAL A 143 -27.17 -7.33 30.63
N PRO A 144 -27.86 -6.83 31.68
CA PRO A 144 -29.24 -7.25 31.95
C PRO A 144 -30.21 -6.50 31.03
N LEU A 145 -31.14 -7.22 30.37
CA LEU A 145 -32.28 -6.60 29.73
C LEU A 145 -33.38 -6.38 30.75
N VAL A 146 -33.82 -5.12 30.87
CA VAL A 146 -34.90 -4.72 31.76
C VAL A 146 -36.03 -4.16 30.92
N PRO A 147 -37.32 -4.60 31.15
CA PRO A 147 -38.43 -4.02 30.42
C PRO A 147 -38.57 -2.54 30.75
N VAL A 148 -38.71 -1.72 29.70
CA VAL A 148 -38.96 -0.28 29.86
C VAL A 148 -40.39 -0.07 30.39
N LYS A 149 -40.49 0.43 31.64
CA LYS A 149 -41.74 0.80 32.27
C LYS A 149 -42.11 2.22 31.80
N GLY A 150 -43.35 2.43 31.37
CA GLY A 150 -43.79 3.74 30.96
C GLY A 150 -44.83 3.73 29.82
N ALA A 151 -45.30 4.92 29.45
CA ALA A 151 -46.25 5.11 28.35
C ALA A 151 -45.66 4.67 26.99
N PRO A 152 -46.46 4.32 25.99
CA PRO A 152 -45.99 3.94 24.67
C PRO A 152 -44.98 4.93 24.07
N MET A 153 -45.18 6.23 24.28
CA MET A 153 -44.27 7.28 23.80
C MET A 153 -42.91 7.25 24.47
N GLU A 154 -42.82 6.89 25.73
CA GLU A 154 -41.51 6.75 26.44
C GLU A 154 -40.73 5.58 25.91
N ARG A 155 -41.37 4.46 25.61
CA ARG A 155 -40.73 3.29 24.97
C ARG A 155 -40.22 3.63 23.59
N VAL A 156 -40.98 4.36 22.78
CA VAL A 156 -40.54 4.85 21.46
C VAL A 156 -39.33 5.77 21.61
N ARG A 157 -39.31 6.68 22.59
CA ARG A 157 -38.15 7.55 22.86
C ARG A 157 -36.90 6.74 23.23
N VAL A 158 -37.02 5.77 24.13
CA VAL A 158 -35.89 4.91 24.50
C VAL A 158 -35.37 4.14 23.30
N ALA A 159 -36.25 3.52 22.52
CA ALA A 159 -35.88 2.80 21.31
C ALA A 159 -35.17 3.72 20.29
N ALA A 160 -35.68 4.94 20.09
CA ALA A 160 -35.08 5.93 19.20
C ALA A 160 -33.69 6.36 19.68
N VAL A 161 -33.50 6.64 20.97
CA VAL A 161 -32.21 6.98 21.56
C VAL A 161 -31.23 5.81 21.38
N MET A 162 -31.63 4.57 21.68
CA MET A 162 -30.79 3.39 21.49
C MET A 162 -30.42 3.17 20.04
N LEU A 163 -31.37 3.42 19.11
CA LEU A 163 -31.09 3.35 17.68
C LEU A 163 -30.08 4.42 17.23
N LEU A 164 -30.22 5.66 17.74
CA LEU A 164 -29.26 6.73 17.47
C LEU A 164 -27.87 6.40 18.03
N CYS A 165 -27.78 5.89 19.26
CA CYS A 165 -26.51 5.44 19.84
C CYS A 165 -25.89 4.31 19.02
N THR A 166 -26.70 3.35 18.56
CA THR A 166 -26.23 2.26 17.69
C THR A 166 -25.79 2.80 16.33
N GLY A 167 -26.52 3.75 15.75
CA GLY A 167 -26.12 4.42 14.50
C GLY A 167 -24.81 5.20 14.64
N ALA A 168 -24.54 5.79 15.82
CA ALA A 168 -23.29 6.49 16.10
C ALA A 168 -22.07 5.56 16.10
N LEU A 169 -22.25 4.23 16.24
CA LEU A 169 -21.18 3.24 16.09
C LEU A 169 -20.59 3.22 14.66
N PHE A 170 -21.30 3.79 13.69
CA PHE A 170 -20.75 3.98 12.34
C PHE A 170 -19.42 4.74 12.34
N LEU A 171 -19.26 5.74 13.21
CA LEU A 171 -18.04 6.54 13.28
C LEU A 171 -16.81 5.70 13.68
N PRO A 172 -16.79 4.97 14.81
CA PRO A 172 -15.66 4.11 15.14
C PRO A 172 -15.51 2.93 14.16
N ILE A 173 -16.59 2.35 13.64
CA ILE A 173 -16.53 1.29 12.62
C ILE A 173 -15.79 1.79 11.39
N ARG A 174 -16.14 2.96 10.89
CA ARG A 174 -15.50 3.58 9.74
C ARG A 174 -14.06 4.05 10.03
N GLY A 175 -13.70 4.30 11.27
CA GLY A 175 -12.39 4.82 11.68
C GLY A 175 -12.30 6.34 11.70
N GLY A 176 -13.44 7.06 11.75
CA GLY A 176 -13.50 8.53 11.79
C GLY A 176 -14.10 9.16 10.54
N LEU A 177 -13.77 10.44 10.30
CA LEU A 177 -14.30 11.25 9.20
C LEU A 177 -13.28 11.51 8.08
N THR A 178 -12.10 10.91 8.15
CA THR A 178 -11.05 11.05 7.12
C THR A 178 -11.43 10.36 5.80
N VAL A 179 -10.67 10.59 4.74
CA VAL A 179 -10.90 9.99 3.42
C VAL A 179 -10.82 8.47 3.49
N SER A 180 -9.83 7.92 4.20
CA SER A 180 -9.65 6.48 4.36
C SER A 180 -10.62 5.89 5.39
N THR A 181 -11.12 4.70 5.08
CA THR A 181 -11.85 3.86 6.05
C THR A 181 -10.86 3.08 6.93
N MET A 182 -11.38 2.45 8.01
CA MET A 182 -10.57 1.60 8.87
C MET A 182 -9.96 0.44 8.07
N ASN A 183 -8.65 0.31 8.15
CA ASN A 183 -7.87 -0.76 7.54
C ASN A 183 -6.65 -1.08 8.43
N LEU A 184 -5.88 -2.12 8.10
CA LEU A 184 -4.73 -2.57 8.89
C LEU A 184 -3.66 -1.50 9.04
N SER A 185 -3.50 -0.63 8.03
CA SER A 185 -2.52 0.46 8.00
C SER A 185 -2.65 1.43 9.19
N ARG A 186 -3.84 1.59 9.74
CA ARG A 186 -4.09 2.45 10.91
C ARG A 186 -3.35 2.05 12.18
N ALA A 187 -2.95 0.79 12.29
CA ALA A 187 -2.19 0.28 13.43
C ALA A 187 -0.67 0.31 13.19
N TYR A 188 -0.21 0.65 11.97
CA TYR A 188 1.19 0.72 11.61
C TYR A 188 1.78 2.08 12.01
N PHE A 189 2.87 2.06 12.78
CA PHE A 189 3.48 3.26 13.35
C PHE A 189 5.01 3.18 13.51
N SER A 190 5.61 2.05 13.14
CA SER A 190 7.04 1.78 13.28
C SER A 190 7.58 1.01 12.09
N SER A 191 8.84 1.23 11.74
CA SER A 191 9.60 0.38 10.81
C SER A 191 9.87 -1.02 11.37
N ASP A 192 9.82 -1.21 12.71
CA ASP A 192 9.80 -2.54 13.31
C ASP A 192 8.42 -3.18 13.14
N THR A 193 8.29 -4.05 12.15
CA THR A 193 7.06 -4.77 11.83
C THR A 193 6.44 -5.50 13.03
N ARG A 194 7.27 -5.98 13.99
CA ARG A 194 6.79 -6.65 15.22
C ARG A 194 5.92 -5.70 16.05
N MET A 195 6.31 -4.42 16.16
CA MET A 195 5.57 -3.40 16.89
C MET A 195 4.19 -3.16 16.26
N ASN A 196 4.15 -3.09 14.95
CA ASN A 196 2.93 -2.94 14.17
C ASN A 196 2.00 -4.15 14.36
N HIS A 197 2.56 -5.36 14.27
CA HIS A 197 1.82 -6.60 14.52
C HIS A 197 1.20 -6.61 15.93
N ALA A 198 1.95 -6.22 16.98
CA ALA A 198 1.40 -6.15 18.33
C ALA A 198 0.22 -5.15 18.46
N ALA A 199 0.21 -4.09 17.66
CA ALA A 199 -0.85 -3.08 17.64
C ALA A 199 -2.12 -3.52 16.89
N VAL A 200 -2.00 -4.42 15.90
CA VAL A 200 -3.12 -4.92 15.11
C VAL A 200 -4.09 -5.75 15.97
N ASN A 201 -5.39 -5.52 15.79
CA ASN A 201 -6.43 -6.33 16.43
C ASN A 201 -6.60 -7.67 15.68
N PRO A 202 -6.46 -8.83 16.35
CA PRO A 202 -6.46 -10.14 15.67
C PRO A 202 -7.79 -10.49 15.00
N LEU A 203 -8.92 -10.11 15.61
CA LEU A 203 -10.22 -10.37 15.00
C LEU A 203 -10.46 -9.48 13.78
N PHE A 204 -10.01 -8.21 13.84
CA PHE A 204 -10.06 -7.32 12.69
C PHE A 204 -9.17 -7.84 11.55
N SER A 205 -7.95 -8.30 11.86
CA SER A 205 -7.03 -8.89 10.89
C SER A 205 -7.64 -10.12 10.20
N PHE A 206 -8.24 -11.01 10.98
CA PHE A 206 -8.94 -12.19 10.45
C PHE A 206 -10.12 -11.82 9.54
N MET A 207 -11.00 -10.90 9.98
CA MET A 207 -12.13 -10.43 9.17
C MET A 207 -11.68 -9.74 7.89
N TYR A 208 -10.62 -8.92 7.99
CA TYR A 208 -10.03 -8.25 6.84
C TYR A 208 -9.49 -9.26 5.82
N SER A 209 -8.72 -10.24 6.27
CA SER A 209 -8.22 -11.33 5.43
C SER A 209 -9.37 -12.12 4.80
N ALA A 210 -10.40 -12.49 5.57
CA ALA A 210 -11.56 -13.23 5.06
C ALA A 210 -12.32 -12.49 3.96
N SER A 211 -12.34 -11.15 4.02
CA SER A 211 -13.01 -10.32 3.00
C SER A 211 -12.15 -10.06 1.75
N HIS A 212 -10.86 -10.41 1.78
CA HIS A 212 -9.90 -10.16 0.71
C HIS A 212 -9.23 -11.43 0.19
N GLN A 213 -9.73 -12.61 0.53
CA GLN A 213 -9.18 -13.87 0.02
C GLN A 213 -9.47 -14.06 -1.47
N SER A 214 -8.41 -14.51 -2.19
CA SER A 214 -8.54 -15.08 -3.54
C SER A 214 -7.45 -16.15 -3.71
N GLY A 215 -7.78 -17.25 -4.39
CA GLY A 215 -6.77 -18.21 -4.84
C GLY A 215 -6.02 -17.59 -6.02
N PHE A 216 -4.90 -16.93 -5.73
CA PHE A 216 -4.15 -16.19 -6.74
C PHE A 216 -3.52 -17.12 -7.77
N ASP A 217 -2.97 -18.25 -7.35
CA ASP A 217 -2.32 -19.26 -8.17
C ASP A 217 -3.24 -19.90 -9.21
N SER A 218 -4.53 -19.93 -8.95
CA SER A 218 -5.53 -20.51 -9.87
C SER A 218 -6.19 -19.50 -10.82
N GLN A 219 -5.90 -18.20 -10.68
CA GLN A 219 -6.52 -17.17 -11.52
C GLN A 219 -5.98 -17.17 -12.96
N PHE A 220 -4.69 -17.45 -13.12
CA PHE A 220 -4.01 -17.44 -14.42
C PHE A 220 -3.15 -18.70 -14.57
N ASP A 221 -3.79 -19.84 -14.83
CA ASP A 221 -3.14 -21.15 -15.01
C ASP A 221 -3.16 -21.52 -16.50
N TYR A 222 -2.16 -21.01 -17.24
CA TYR A 222 -2.04 -21.22 -18.68
C TYR A 222 -1.05 -22.31 -19.07
N PHE A 223 -0.01 -22.52 -18.25
CA PHE A 223 1.13 -23.40 -18.53
C PHE A 223 1.54 -24.14 -17.26
N THR A 224 2.44 -25.12 -17.39
CA THR A 224 3.23 -25.53 -16.22
C THR A 224 4.17 -24.39 -15.80
N LEU A 225 4.50 -24.27 -14.51
CA LEU A 225 5.36 -23.19 -14.03
C LEU A 225 6.73 -23.16 -14.72
N ASP A 226 7.32 -24.34 -14.95
CA ASP A 226 8.59 -24.46 -15.69
C ASP A 226 8.45 -23.91 -17.11
N ARG A 227 7.36 -24.24 -17.80
CA ARG A 227 7.10 -23.73 -19.15
C ARG A 227 6.88 -22.22 -19.17
N ALA A 228 6.15 -21.68 -18.20
CA ALA A 228 5.95 -20.23 -18.06
C ALA A 228 7.29 -19.51 -17.83
N ALA A 229 8.16 -20.06 -16.97
CA ALA A 229 9.51 -19.52 -16.73
C ALA A 229 10.39 -19.59 -17.98
N ASP A 230 10.34 -20.67 -18.76
CA ASP A 230 11.07 -20.80 -20.02
C ASP A 230 10.61 -19.77 -21.06
N ILE A 231 9.30 -19.55 -21.18
CA ILE A 231 8.73 -18.53 -22.10
C ILE A 231 9.21 -17.15 -21.69
N LEU A 232 9.07 -16.78 -20.41
CA LEU A 232 9.46 -15.45 -19.92
C LEU A 232 10.95 -15.20 -20.13
N SER A 233 11.81 -16.10 -19.66
CA SER A 233 13.26 -15.95 -19.82
C SER A 233 13.72 -15.99 -21.29
N GLY A 234 12.98 -16.68 -22.16
CA GLY A 234 13.19 -16.65 -23.61
C GLY A 234 12.88 -15.29 -24.19
N SER A 235 11.75 -14.69 -23.79
CA SER A 235 11.32 -13.36 -24.24
C SER A 235 12.24 -12.26 -23.71
N GLU A 236 12.65 -12.34 -22.45
CA GLU A 236 13.64 -11.44 -21.85
C GLU A 236 14.95 -11.46 -22.63
N ARG A 237 15.51 -12.64 -22.91
CA ARG A 237 16.73 -12.77 -23.73
C ARG A 237 16.56 -12.20 -25.12
N ALA A 238 15.40 -12.33 -25.73
CA ALA A 238 15.11 -11.76 -27.05
C ALA A 238 14.98 -10.24 -27.03
N CYS A 239 14.72 -9.65 -25.86
CA CYS A 239 14.60 -8.21 -25.66
C CYS A 239 15.89 -7.54 -25.16
N ILE A 240 17.01 -8.27 -25.02
CA ILE A 240 18.32 -7.67 -24.77
C ILE A 240 18.70 -6.83 -25.98
N GLY A 241 18.80 -5.51 -25.80
CA GLY A 241 19.07 -4.54 -26.85
C GLY A 241 20.49 -3.97 -26.75
N ASP A 242 20.64 -2.78 -27.33
CA ASP A 242 21.90 -2.03 -27.23
C ASP A 242 22.17 -1.61 -25.80
N THR A 243 23.44 -1.71 -25.39
CA THR A 243 23.86 -1.30 -24.05
C THR A 243 23.68 0.20 -23.85
N ILE A 244 22.93 0.57 -22.83
CA ILE A 244 22.79 1.96 -22.40
C ILE A 244 23.98 2.29 -21.50
N ALA A 245 24.73 3.34 -21.81
CA ALA A 245 25.84 3.75 -20.99
C ALA A 245 25.34 4.19 -19.60
N ALA A 246 25.87 3.55 -18.55
CA ALA A 246 25.56 3.95 -17.20
C ALA A 246 26.02 5.39 -16.93
N PRO A 247 25.22 6.22 -16.23
CA PRO A 247 25.61 7.59 -15.92
C PRO A 247 26.83 7.62 -14.99
N VAL A 248 27.70 8.60 -15.23
CA VAL A 248 28.81 8.90 -14.32
C VAL A 248 28.26 9.81 -13.21
N LEU A 249 28.43 9.40 -11.98
CA LEU A 249 28.04 10.18 -10.81
C LEU A 249 29.25 10.89 -10.17
N SER A 250 29.04 12.05 -9.58
CA SER A 250 30.07 12.81 -8.85
C SER A 250 30.52 12.12 -7.57
N THR A 251 29.71 11.21 -7.04
CA THR A 251 29.95 10.45 -5.81
C THR A 251 29.32 9.07 -5.90
N THR A 252 29.86 8.12 -5.17
CA THR A 252 29.29 6.76 -5.04
C THR A 252 28.11 6.70 -4.06
N ARG A 253 27.88 7.76 -3.29
CA ARG A 253 26.80 7.86 -2.31
C ARG A 253 26.08 9.21 -2.44
N PRO A 254 25.37 9.45 -3.56
CA PRO A 254 24.60 10.67 -3.75
C PRO A 254 23.41 10.72 -2.80
N ASP A 255 22.93 11.92 -2.51
CA ASP A 255 21.56 12.09 -2.04
C ASP A 255 20.60 11.71 -3.16
N ILE A 256 19.56 10.97 -2.84
CA ILE A 256 18.60 10.51 -3.84
C ILE A 256 17.23 11.12 -3.54
N TYR A 257 16.72 11.88 -4.48
CA TYR A 257 15.37 12.44 -4.46
C TYR A 257 14.54 11.74 -5.53
N LEU A 258 13.61 10.89 -5.08
CA LEU A 258 12.65 10.23 -5.96
C LEU A 258 11.33 11.00 -5.92
N VAL A 259 11.01 11.68 -7.02
CA VAL A 259 9.76 12.43 -7.17
C VAL A 259 8.75 11.58 -7.91
N ILE A 260 7.64 11.25 -7.23
CA ILE A 260 6.53 10.48 -7.79
C ILE A 260 5.40 11.45 -8.12
N LEU A 261 5.14 11.65 -9.42
CA LEU A 261 4.12 12.57 -9.90
C LEU A 261 2.76 11.88 -10.03
N GLU A 262 1.75 12.39 -9.35
CA GLU A 262 0.38 11.88 -9.41
C GLU A 262 -0.19 12.01 -10.82
N SER A 263 -0.51 10.86 -11.44
CA SER A 263 -1.27 10.77 -12.70
C SER A 263 -0.64 11.46 -13.92
N PHE A 264 0.67 11.72 -13.95
CA PHE A 264 1.30 12.30 -15.16
C PHE A 264 1.46 11.25 -16.27
N SER A 265 1.44 11.72 -17.51
CA SER A 265 1.69 10.87 -18.68
C SER A 265 2.60 11.56 -19.70
N ALA A 266 3.15 10.79 -20.62
CA ALA A 266 3.95 11.31 -21.74
C ALA A 266 3.18 12.33 -22.60
N HIS A 267 1.84 12.26 -22.63
CA HIS A 267 0.98 13.16 -23.39
C HIS A 267 0.93 14.60 -22.84
N LEU A 268 1.55 14.86 -21.69
CA LEU A 268 1.68 16.20 -21.11
C LEU A 268 3.01 16.88 -21.46
N MET A 269 3.95 16.16 -22.12
CA MET A 269 5.31 16.64 -22.42
C MET A 269 5.54 16.77 -23.92
N PRO A 270 5.91 17.95 -24.43
CA PRO A 270 6.25 18.16 -25.85
C PRO A 270 7.39 17.26 -26.35
N SER A 271 8.43 17.05 -25.55
CA SER A 271 9.56 16.18 -25.92
C SER A 271 9.17 14.72 -26.13
N LEU A 272 8.01 14.28 -25.60
CA LEU A 272 7.45 12.94 -25.83
C LEU A 272 6.29 12.94 -26.82
N GLY A 273 6.10 14.05 -27.56
CA GLY A 273 5.03 14.20 -28.56
C GLY A 273 3.68 14.61 -27.97
N GLY A 274 3.64 14.99 -26.69
CA GLY A 274 2.45 15.44 -25.98
C GLY A 274 2.18 16.94 -26.10
N SER A 275 1.18 17.39 -25.34
CA SER A 275 0.80 18.80 -25.24
C SER A 275 1.73 19.58 -24.30
N PRO A 276 1.89 20.91 -24.48
CA PRO A 276 2.80 21.74 -23.66
C PRO A 276 2.18 22.08 -22.30
N VAL A 277 1.99 21.07 -21.46
CA VAL A 277 1.40 21.20 -20.11
C VAL A 277 2.47 21.09 -19.03
N ALA A 278 3.31 20.04 -19.09
CA ALA A 278 4.39 19.78 -18.13
C ALA A 278 5.72 20.38 -18.64
N MET A 279 5.76 21.68 -18.81
CA MET A 279 6.88 22.40 -19.41
C MET A 279 8.13 22.45 -18.53
N ARG A 280 7.95 22.42 -17.20
CA ARG A 280 9.09 22.41 -16.27
C ARG A 280 9.75 21.04 -16.22
N LEU A 281 8.95 19.96 -16.21
CA LEU A 281 9.47 18.60 -16.33
C LEU A 281 10.18 18.40 -17.68
N ASP A 282 9.65 18.96 -18.75
CA ASP A 282 10.25 18.93 -20.09
C ASP A 282 11.64 19.63 -20.08
N SER A 283 11.73 20.80 -19.47
CA SER A 283 13.00 21.53 -19.30
C SER A 283 14.01 20.78 -18.41
N ILE A 284 13.56 20.14 -17.32
CA ILE A 284 14.44 19.30 -16.48
C ILE A 284 14.99 18.11 -17.28
N ALA A 285 14.17 17.55 -18.16
CA ALA A 285 14.56 16.44 -19.02
C ALA A 285 15.61 16.83 -20.07
N GLU A 286 15.64 18.09 -20.51
CA GLU A 286 16.66 18.60 -21.43
C GLU A 286 18.07 18.62 -20.81
N ASP A 287 18.15 18.79 -19.49
CA ASP A 287 19.42 18.81 -18.74
C ASP A 287 19.82 17.44 -18.15
N GLY A 288 18.97 16.41 -18.33
CA GLY A 288 19.14 15.08 -17.74
C GLY A 288 19.08 13.93 -18.77
N MET A 289 18.75 12.76 -18.26
CA MET A 289 18.50 11.56 -19.07
C MET A 289 16.97 11.34 -19.15
N LEU A 290 16.41 11.47 -20.35
CA LEU A 290 15.00 11.21 -20.65
C LEU A 290 14.83 9.84 -21.29
N PHE A 291 14.09 8.94 -20.63
CA PHE A 291 13.66 7.68 -21.23
C PHE A 291 12.35 7.90 -21.98
N THR A 292 12.38 7.63 -23.29
CA THR A 292 11.28 7.97 -24.20
C THR A 292 10.21 6.90 -24.28
N ARG A 293 10.46 5.68 -23.78
CA ARG A 293 9.54 4.54 -23.81
C ARG A 293 9.44 3.87 -22.45
N CYS A 294 9.08 4.66 -21.42
CA CYS A 294 8.82 4.14 -20.08
C CYS A 294 7.31 3.87 -19.89
N TYR A 295 6.99 2.76 -19.24
CA TYR A 295 5.59 2.35 -19.05
C TYR A 295 5.28 2.18 -17.57
N ALA A 296 4.20 2.85 -17.11
CA ALA A 296 3.65 2.67 -15.77
C ALA A 296 3.11 1.26 -15.60
N SER A 297 3.43 0.62 -14.50
CA SER A 297 3.08 -0.78 -14.23
C SER A 297 1.57 -1.01 -14.14
N SER A 298 0.79 0.01 -13.74
CA SER A 298 -0.66 -0.08 -13.62
C SER A 298 -1.32 1.30 -13.60
N PHE A 299 -2.58 1.37 -13.20
CA PHE A 299 -3.50 2.50 -13.33
C PHE A 299 -3.89 3.16 -12.00
N ARG A 300 -3.22 2.82 -10.89
CA ARG A 300 -3.47 3.36 -9.54
C ARG A 300 -2.24 3.37 -8.67
N THR A 301 -2.17 4.33 -7.78
CA THR A 301 -1.09 4.54 -6.81
C THR A 301 -0.78 3.30 -5.96
N ASP A 302 -1.80 2.54 -5.52
CA ASP A 302 -1.64 1.34 -4.70
C ASP A 302 -0.96 0.15 -5.42
N ARG A 303 -0.76 0.25 -6.73
CA ARG A 303 0.01 -0.68 -7.54
C ARG A 303 1.36 -0.10 -7.96
N ALA A 304 1.38 1.22 -8.16
CA ALA A 304 2.57 1.93 -8.59
C ALA A 304 3.65 2.01 -7.51
N LEU A 305 3.27 2.26 -6.26
CA LEU A 305 4.25 2.33 -5.16
C LEU A 305 5.04 1.02 -5.00
N PRO A 306 4.43 -0.18 -4.98
CA PRO A 306 5.19 -1.43 -5.03
C PRO A 306 6.02 -1.61 -6.32
N ALA A 307 5.55 -1.09 -7.46
CA ALA A 307 6.33 -1.16 -8.70
C ALA A 307 7.61 -0.32 -8.60
N ILE A 308 7.52 0.92 -8.10
CA ILE A 308 8.64 1.85 -8.00
C ILE A 308 9.61 1.46 -6.86
N LEU A 309 9.08 1.18 -5.67
CA LEU A 309 9.91 1.02 -4.45
C LEU A 309 10.30 -0.44 -4.18
N SER A 310 9.58 -1.39 -4.76
CA SER A 310 9.82 -2.84 -4.55
C SER A 310 10.08 -3.58 -5.87
N GLY A 311 10.08 -2.90 -7.02
CA GLY A 311 10.19 -3.55 -8.32
C GLY A 311 9.12 -4.61 -8.57
N TYR A 312 7.94 -4.47 -7.95
CA TYR A 312 6.89 -5.50 -7.97
C TYR A 312 5.71 -5.09 -8.86
N PRO A 313 5.44 -5.80 -9.96
CA PRO A 313 4.48 -5.39 -10.97
C PRO A 313 3.05 -5.23 -10.44
N GLY A 314 2.31 -4.29 -11.00
CA GLY A 314 0.89 -4.11 -10.72
C GLY A 314 0.05 -5.31 -11.16
N GLN A 315 -0.91 -5.71 -10.33
CA GLN A 315 -1.79 -6.85 -10.60
C GLN A 315 -3.13 -6.36 -11.15
N PRO A 316 -3.66 -6.92 -12.25
CA PRO A 316 -4.92 -6.48 -12.84
C PRO A 316 -6.12 -6.65 -11.88
N THR A 317 -6.28 -7.82 -11.25
CA THR A 317 -7.48 -8.14 -10.46
C THR A 317 -7.43 -7.68 -9.02
N THR A 318 -6.24 -7.30 -8.52
CA THR A 318 -6.05 -6.90 -7.12
C THR A 318 -4.89 -5.89 -6.98
N SER A 319 -4.52 -5.56 -5.75
CA SER A 319 -3.31 -4.86 -5.39
C SER A 319 -2.68 -5.56 -4.19
N ILE A 320 -1.37 -5.82 -4.24
CA ILE A 320 -0.64 -6.44 -3.13
C ILE A 320 -0.74 -5.61 -1.85
N MET A 321 -0.91 -4.29 -1.94
CA MET A 321 -1.07 -3.40 -0.78
C MET A 321 -2.32 -3.68 0.06
N LYS A 322 -3.29 -4.43 -0.48
CA LYS A 322 -4.42 -4.93 0.31
C LYS A 322 -4.04 -6.08 1.25
N PHE A 323 -2.90 -6.70 1.04
CA PHE A 323 -2.42 -7.87 1.77
C PHE A 323 -1.15 -7.51 2.55
N VAL A 324 -1.32 -6.82 3.67
CA VAL A 324 -0.21 -6.24 4.44
C VAL A 324 0.85 -7.27 4.81
N GLY A 325 0.46 -8.50 5.19
CA GLY A 325 1.41 -9.58 5.46
C GLY A 325 2.22 -10.04 4.24
N LYS A 326 1.75 -9.77 3.01
CA LYS A 326 2.47 -10.04 1.77
C LYS A 326 3.42 -8.88 1.42
N THR A 327 3.01 -7.64 1.69
CA THR A 327 3.87 -6.47 1.48
C THR A 327 5.11 -6.47 2.37
N ASP A 328 5.03 -7.04 3.58
CA ASP A 328 6.17 -7.19 4.50
C ASP A 328 7.31 -8.05 3.91
N ARG A 329 6.98 -8.92 2.94
CA ARG A 329 7.93 -9.84 2.27
C ARG A 329 8.43 -9.34 0.93
N LEU A 330 8.00 -8.14 0.49
CA LEU A 330 8.52 -7.55 -0.74
C LEU A 330 9.99 -7.12 -0.57
N PRO A 331 10.80 -7.21 -1.63
CA PRO A 331 12.06 -6.47 -1.67
C PRO A 331 11.78 -4.98 -1.50
N SER A 332 12.77 -4.22 -1.06
CA SER A 332 12.54 -2.80 -0.77
C SER A 332 13.79 -1.97 -1.06
N LEU A 333 13.69 -1.07 -2.04
CA LEU A 333 14.72 -0.08 -2.33
C LEU A 333 15.04 0.78 -1.08
N PRO A 334 14.06 1.30 -0.32
CA PRO A 334 14.35 1.99 0.94
C PRO A 334 15.18 1.16 1.92
N ARG A 335 14.81 -0.09 2.22
CA ARG A 335 15.59 -0.95 3.13
C ARG A 335 16.99 -1.25 2.62
N SER A 336 17.16 -1.44 1.31
CA SER A 336 18.48 -1.64 0.72
C SER A 336 19.36 -0.40 0.92
N LEU A 337 18.78 0.81 0.80
CA LEU A 337 19.51 2.07 1.03
C LEU A 337 19.74 2.35 2.52
N ASP A 338 18.82 1.99 3.40
CA ASP A 338 19.00 2.07 4.86
C ASP A 338 20.20 1.21 5.32
N ALA A 339 20.30 -0.02 4.77
CA ALA A 339 21.46 -0.90 5.03
C ALA A 339 22.79 -0.29 4.60
N GLU A 340 22.79 0.60 3.61
CA GLU A 340 23.94 1.40 3.18
C GLU A 340 24.10 2.72 3.97
N GLY A 341 23.25 2.93 4.99
CA GLY A 341 23.33 4.08 5.91
C GLY A 341 22.73 5.36 5.35
N TYR A 342 21.73 5.28 4.48
CA TYR A 342 20.92 6.42 4.05
C TYR A 342 19.87 6.77 5.12
N ALA A 343 19.63 8.05 5.33
CA ALA A 343 18.46 8.51 6.10
C ALA A 343 17.22 8.54 5.19
N LEU A 344 16.15 7.87 5.61
CA LEU A 344 14.96 7.69 4.78
C LEU A 344 13.86 8.70 5.17
N SER A 345 13.22 9.31 4.18
CA SER A 345 12.04 10.16 4.40
C SER A 345 11.05 10.10 3.24
N TYR A 346 9.76 10.19 3.58
CA TYR A 346 8.66 10.19 2.63
C TYR A 346 7.75 11.39 2.86
N TYR A 347 7.41 12.12 1.81
CA TYR A 347 6.58 13.32 1.85
C TYR A 347 5.35 13.15 0.96
N TYR A 348 4.17 13.35 1.54
CA TYR A 348 2.89 13.24 0.85
C TYR A 348 1.86 14.19 1.48
N GLY A 349 1.16 14.98 0.68
CA GLY A 349 0.18 15.94 1.19
C GLY A 349 -1.11 15.33 1.73
N GLY A 350 -1.43 14.08 1.39
CA GLY A 350 -2.71 13.43 1.64
C GLY A 350 -2.77 12.50 2.85
N ASP A 351 -3.94 11.83 3.00
CA ASP A 351 -4.15 10.81 4.04
C ASP A 351 -3.33 9.55 3.73
N ILE A 352 -2.26 9.36 4.47
CA ILE A 352 -1.32 8.26 4.28
C ILE A 352 -1.94 6.86 4.52
N ASN A 353 -3.11 6.76 5.16
CA ASN A 353 -3.79 5.48 5.36
C ASN A 353 -4.66 5.08 4.16
N PHE A 354 -4.79 5.95 3.16
CA PHE A 354 -5.50 5.61 1.93
C PHE A 354 -4.85 4.39 1.27
N THR A 355 -5.67 3.41 0.84
CA THR A 355 -5.23 2.15 0.19
C THR A 355 -4.12 1.37 0.91
N SER A 356 -4.04 1.48 2.25
CA SER A 356 -3.01 0.83 3.08
C SER A 356 -1.57 1.35 2.83
N MET A 357 -1.42 2.57 2.30
CA MET A 357 -0.12 3.13 1.93
C MET A 357 0.83 3.24 3.14
N ASN A 358 0.33 3.69 4.31
CA ASN A 358 1.14 3.78 5.53
C ASN A 358 1.74 2.43 5.95
N ALA A 359 0.95 1.34 5.90
CA ALA A 359 1.45 0.01 6.22
C ALA A 359 2.57 -0.40 5.26
N TYR A 360 2.37 -0.19 3.95
CA TYR A 360 3.37 -0.50 2.94
C TYR A 360 4.67 0.31 3.15
N LEU A 361 4.58 1.62 3.36
CA LEU A 361 5.75 2.48 3.54
C LEU A 361 6.53 2.16 4.82
N MET A 362 5.83 1.87 5.92
CA MET A 362 6.47 1.40 7.16
C MET A 362 7.18 0.06 6.94
N SER A 363 6.54 -0.90 6.26
CA SER A 363 7.16 -2.18 5.90
C SER A 363 8.32 -2.02 4.92
N ALA A 364 8.28 -0.99 4.06
CA ALA A 364 9.37 -0.65 3.16
C ALA A 364 10.58 -0.01 3.86
N GLY A 365 10.45 0.39 5.14
CA GLY A 365 11.54 0.88 5.97
C GLY A 365 11.53 2.38 6.26
N PHE A 366 10.51 3.13 5.83
CA PHE A 366 10.43 4.55 6.15
C PHE A 366 10.02 4.78 7.61
N ASP A 367 10.89 5.44 8.38
CA ASP A 367 10.61 5.89 9.75
C ASP A 367 10.01 7.29 9.78
N ARG A 368 10.41 8.13 8.82
CA ARG A 368 9.98 9.51 8.73
C ARG A 368 9.01 9.67 7.57
N ILE A 369 7.73 9.75 7.90
CA ILE A 369 6.66 9.99 6.93
C ILE A 369 5.96 11.29 7.31
N ILE A 370 6.04 12.29 6.42
CA ILE A 370 5.33 13.56 6.49
C ILE A 370 4.06 13.42 5.65
N CYS A 371 2.90 13.66 6.26
CA CYS A 371 1.60 13.49 5.59
C CYS A 371 0.64 14.63 5.96
N ASP A 372 -0.61 14.54 5.57
CA ASP A 372 -1.62 15.57 5.82
C ASP A 372 -1.67 16.10 7.25
N ARG A 373 -1.38 15.27 8.25
CA ARG A 373 -1.40 15.64 9.68
C ARG A 373 -0.29 16.59 10.07
N ASP A 374 0.80 16.63 9.32
CA ASP A 374 1.98 17.47 9.59
C ASP A 374 1.85 18.87 9.01
N PHE A 375 0.76 19.14 8.27
CA PHE A 375 0.39 20.46 7.77
C PHE A 375 -0.73 21.06 8.59
N HIS A 376 -0.79 22.40 8.71
CA HIS A 376 -1.89 23.06 9.39
C HIS A 376 -3.23 22.77 8.71
N VAL A 377 -4.31 22.73 9.48
CA VAL A 377 -5.66 22.47 8.92
C VAL A 377 -6.02 23.45 7.80
N ALA A 378 -5.59 24.73 7.92
CA ALA A 378 -5.81 25.74 6.90
C ALA A 378 -5.02 25.51 5.59
N GLU A 379 -3.96 24.72 5.64
CA GLU A 379 -3.13 24.36 4.49
C GLU A 379 -3.66 23.13 3.73
N ARG A 380 -4.55 22.35 4.33
CA ARG A 380 -5.20 21.20 3.71
C ARG A 380 -6.36 21.66 2.83
N MET A 381 -6.02 22.25 1.70
CA MET A 381 -6.94 23.03 0.86
C MET A 381 -7.80 22.17 -0.07
N SER A 382 -7.47 20.89 -0.24
CA SER A 382 -8.20 19.97 -1.11
C SER A 382 -8.66 18.72 -0.37
N LYS A 383 -9.49 17.90 -1.02
CA LYS A 383 -9.85 16.55 -0.56
C LYS A 383 -8.60 15.67 -0.31
N TRP A 384 -7.53 15.93 -1.03
CA TRP A 384 -6.27 15.18 -0.96
C TRP A 384 -5.23 15.83 -0.03
N GLY A 385 -5.64 16.80 0.80
CA GLY A 385 -4.83 17.39 1.86
C GLY A 385 -4.06 18.64 1.42
N ALA A 386 -2.77 18.70 1.75
CA ALA A 386 -1.90 19.85 1.46
C ALA A 386 -1.51 19.87 -0.03
N PRO A 387 -1.57 21.02 -0.71
CA PRO A 387 -1.15 21.16 -2.11
C PRO A 387 0.35 20.89 -2.31
N ASP A 388 0.73 20.46 -3.51
CA ASP A 388 2.08 20.00 -3.83
C ASP A 388 3.19 21.01 -3.50
N HIS A 389 2.97 22.33 -3.72
CA HIS A 389 3.99 23.33 -3.39
C HIS A 389 4.38 23.30 -1.92
N LEU A 390 3.41 23.08 -1.00
CA LEU A 390 3.70 22.96 0.44
C LEU A 390 4.46 21.68 0.77
N VAL A 391 4.17 20.60 0.07
CA VAL A 391 4.88 19.32 0.21
C VAL A 391 6.34 19.48 -0.24
N PHE A 392 6.56 20.10 -1.38
CA PHE A 392 7.89 20.43 -1.90
C PHE A 392 8.66 21.40 -1.01
N ASP A 393 8.01 22.47 -0.51
CA ASP A 393 8.61 23.44 0.41
C ASP A 393 9.03 22.76 1.71
N ARG A 394 8.21 21.84 2.22
CA ARG A 394 8.53 21.08 3.41
C ARG A 394 9.72 20.15 3.17
N ALA A 395 9.75 19.41 2.07
CA ALA A 395 10.89 18.56 1.71
C ALA A 395 12.17 19.36 1.53
N LEU A 396 12.09 20.54 0.92
CA LEU A 396 13.22 21.47 0.75
C LEU A 396 13.74 22.00 2.10
N SER A 397 12.84 22.36 3.02
CA SER A 397 13.21 22.88 4.34
C SER A 397 13.94 21.84 5.21
N ASP A 398 13.73 20.59 4.93
CA ASP A 398 14.32 19.46 5.64
C ASP A 398 15.66 18.99 5.01
N VAL A 399 16.10 19.61 3.89
CA VAL A 399 17.40 19.32 3.27
C VAL A 399 18.53 19.70 4.24
N PRO A 400 19.48 18.79 4.54
CA PRO A 400 20.59 19.11 5.44
C PRO A 400 21.43 20.29 4.93
N ALA A 401 21.81 21.18 5.85
CA ALA A 401 22.56 22.39 5.51
C ALA A 401 24.03 22.12 5.10
N SER A 402 24.57 20.93 5.41
CA SER A 402 25.95 20.53 5.09
C SER A 402 25.99 19.32 4.20
N SER A 403 26.92 19.27 3.26
CA SER A 403 27.21 18.10 2.41
C SER A 403 27.89 16.94 3.15
N ASP A 404 28.51 17.22 4.32
CA ASP A 404 29.29 16.23 5.09
C ASP A 404 28.42 15.37 6.02
N THR A 405 27.10 15.38 5.84
CA THR A 405 26.16 14.60 6.63
C THR A 405 25.84 13.25 5.95
N VAL A 406 25.10 12.40 6.67
CA VAL A 406 24.55 11.14 6.15
C VAL A 406 23.81 11.38 4.84
N PRO A 407 24.01 10.57 3.79
CA PRO A 407 23.25 10.68 2.55
C PRO A 407 21.76 10.41 2.82
N VAL A 408 20.90 11.05 2.04
CA VAL A 408 19.45 10.93 2.21
C VAL A 408 18.81 10.20 1.03
N PHE A 409 17.79 9.42 1.32
CA PHE A 409 16.82 8.95 0.33
C PHE A 409 15.47 9.57 0.66
N THR A 410 15.07 10.53 -0.15
CA THR A 410 13.85 11.29 0.03
C THR A 410 12.88 11.00 -1.09
N VAL A 411 11.68 10.50 -0.75
CA VAL A 411 10.59 10.34 -1.70
C VAL A 411 9.59 11.49 -1.52
N ILE A 412 9.24 12.14 -2.62
CA ILE A 412 8.24 13.23 -2.65
C ILE A 412 7.14 12.79 -3.62
N GLN A 413 5.95 12.50 -3.08
CA GLN A 413 4.78 12.13 -3.87
C GLN A 413 3.82 13.31 -3.95
N THR A 414 3.44 13.71 -5.16
CA THR A 414 2.42 14.74 -5.40
C THR A 414 1.01 14.19 -5.28
N SER A 415 0.01 15.07 -5.18
CA SER A 415 -1.40 14.68 -5.09
C SER A 415 -2.36 15.68 -5.73
N SER A 416 -1.88 16.87 -6.09
CA SER A 416 -2.74 17.98 -6.54
C SER A 416 -3.38 17.74 -7.91
N SER A 417 -2.79 16.89 -8.73
CA SER A 417 -3.32 16.49 -10.04
C SER A 417 -4.35 15.35 -9.98
N HIS A 418 -4.82 14.98 -8.79
CA HIS A 418 -5.91 14.03 -8.60
C HIS A 418 -7.30 14.71 -8.59
N GLU A 419 -8.34 14.00 -9.02
CA GLU A 419 -9.74 14.48 -8.93
C GLU A 419 -10.11 14.88 -7.49
N PRO A 420 -10.74 16.03 -7.26
CA PRO A 420 -11.48 16.90 -8.18
C PRO A 420 -10.65 18.01 -8.85
N PHE A 421 -9.31 17.94 -8.87
CA PHE A 421 -8.41 18.90 -9.49
C PHE A 421 -8.43 20.30 -8.85
N ASP A 422 -8.68 20.35 -7.56
CA ASP A 422 -8.73 21.59 -6.77
C ASP A 422 -7.30 22.04 -6.43
N VAL A 423 -6.84 23.10 -7.08
CA VAL A 423 -5.50 23.67 -6.86
C VAL A 423 -5.57 25.17 -6.56
N PRO A 424 -4.67 25.71 -5.71
CA PRO A 424 -4.71 27.12 -5.31
C PRO A 424 -4.08 28.07 -6.35
N TRP A 425 -4.16 27.72 -7.61
CA TRP A 425 -3.55 28.49 -8.69
C TRP A 425 -4.30 28.28 -10.02
N GLN A 426 -4.25 29.28 -10.91
CA GLN A 426 -4.85 29.23 -12.23
C GLN A 426 -3.78 29.44 -13.29
N SER A 427 -3.67 28.50 -14.22
CA SER A 427 -2.88 28.60 -15.44
C SER A 427 -3.69 29.22 -16.58
N GLU A 428 -3.13 29.18 -17.78
CA GLU A 428 -3.82 29.53 -19.03
C GLU A 428 -4.87 28.48 -19.45
N PHE A 429 -4.82 27.27 -18.89
CA PHE A 429 -5.74 26.20 -19.22
C PHE A 429 -7.09 26.37 -18.53
N SER A 430 -8.16 26.33 -19.32
CA SER A 430 -9.54 26.33 -18.81
C SER A 430 -10.03 24.96 -18.33
N ASP A 431 -9.41 23.86 -18.81
CA ASP A 431 -9.68 22.51 -18.34
C ASP A 431 -9.07 22.34 -16.93
N PRO A 432 -9.87 22.02 -15.89
CA PRO A 432 -9.37 21.87 -14.52
C PRO A 432 -8.27 20.80 -14.40
N ARG A 433 -8.32 19.73 -15.20
CA ARG A 433 -7.30 18.66 -15.23
C ARG A 433 -5.95 19.22 -15.68
N LEU A 434 -5.94 19.91 -16.82
CA LEU A 434 -4.72 20.52 -17.36
C LEU A 434 -4.18 21.60 -16.44
N ASN A 435 -5.07 22.39 -15.82
CA ASN A 435 -4.67 23.36 -14.82
C ASN A 435 -3.98 22.71 -13.60
N ALA A 436 -4.49 21.57 -13.12
CA ALA A 436 -3.90 20.84 -12.00
C ALA A 436 -2.54 20.22 -12.35
N PHE A 437 -2.39 19.66 -13.57
CA PHE A 437 -1.10 19.19 -14.07
C PHE A 437 -0.08 20.33 -14.21
N ALA A 438 -0.47 21.46 -14.80
CA ALA A 438 0.41 22.63 -14.94
C ALA A 438 0.80 23.21 -13.57
N TYR A 439 -0.08 23.14 -12.58
CA TYR A 439 0.22 23.53 -11.20
C TYR A 439 1.26 22.61 -10.55
N ALA A 440 1.07 21.28 -10.64
CA ALA A 440 2.01 20.30 -10.08
C ALA A 440 3.40 20.41 -10.76
N ASP A 441 3.43 20.59 -12.08
CA ASP A 441 4.64 20.85 -12.87
C ASP A 441 5.36 22.13 -12.43
N LYS A 442 4.61 23.21 -12.22
CA LYS A 442 5.16 24.47 -11.68
C LYS A 442 5.76 24.25 -10.29
N ALA A 443 5.10 23.54 -9.38
CA ALA A 443 5.59 23.26 -8.05
C ALA A 443 6.88 22.42 -8.09
N LEU A 444 6.93 21.40 -8.94
CA LEU A 444 8.13 20.62 -9.22
C LEU A 444 9.29 21.50 -9.70
N GLY A 445 9.04 22.36 -10.70
CA GLY A 445 10.06 23.26 -11.25
C GLY A 445 10.60 24.23 -10.21
N GLN A 446 9.75 24.81 -9.37
CA GLN A 446 10.15 25.72 -8.29
C GLN A 446 11.03 25.00 -7.24
N TRP A 447 10.65 23.79 -6.86
CA TRP A 447 11.44 22.96 -5.97
C TRP A 447 12.79 22.60 -6.58
N TYR A 448 12.84 22.18 -7.85
CA TYR A 448 14.07 21.83 -8.54
C TYR A 448 15.03 23.02 -8.64
N ASP A 449 14.53 24.21 -9.01
CA ASP A 449 15.31 25.44 -9.05
C ASP A 449 15.83 25.85 -7.66
N ALA A 450 15.06 25.64 -6.60
CA ALA A 450 15.49 25.91 -5.24
C ALA A 450 16.51 24.90 -4.74
N MET A 451 16.28 23.61 -5.03
CA MET A 451 17.18 22.50 -4.70
C MET A 451 18.55 22.68 -5.36
N SER A 452 18.58 23.15 -6.62
CA SER A 452 19.80 23.40 -7.39
C SER A 452 20.72 24.48 -6.76
N ARG A 453 20.18 25.29 -5.83
CA ARG A 453 20.92 26.32 -5.11
C ARG A 453 21.38 25.87 -3.72
N THR A 454 21.03 24.67 -3.30
CA THR A 454 21.45 24.14 -2.00
C THR A 454 22.90 23.65 -2.03
N PRO A 455 23.62 23.63 -0.91
CA PRO A 455 24.98 23.09 -0.83
C PRO A 455 25.06 21.58 -1.17
N ARG A 456 23.93 20.87 -1.16
CA ARG A 456 23.86 19.44 -1.43
C ARG A 456 23.65 19.10 -2.92
N TRP A 457 23.38 20.10 -3.75
CA TRP A 457 23.03 19.90 -5.14
C TRP A 457 24.04 19.06 -5.92
N ASP A 458 25.33 19.38 -5.80
CA ASP A 458 26.39 18.69 -6.54
C ASP A 458 26.53 17.17 -6.18
N HIS A 459 25.87 16.76 -5.13
CA HIS A 459 25.77 15.36 -4.67
C HIS A 459 24.35 14.80 -4.77
N SER A 460 23.41 15.52 -5.38
CA SER A 460 22.01 15.13 -5.47
C SER A 460 21.70 14.48 -6.81
N LEU A 461 21.12 13.26 -6.75
CA LEU A 461 20.52 12.55 -7.86
C LEU A 461 19.00 12.69 -7.74
N VAL A 462 18.34 13.14 -8.80
CA VAL A 462 16.89 13.32 -8.87
C VAL A 462 16.33 12.35 -9.88
N VAL A 463 15.40 11.49 -9.45
CA VAL A 463 14.66 10.55 -10.31
C VAL A 463 13.20 10.98 -10.28
N ILE A 464 12.63 11.28 -11.44
CA ILE A 464 11.24 11.74 -11.57
C ILE A 464 10.47 10.73 -12.41
N ILE A 465 9.40 10.19 -11.84
CA ILE A 465 8.52 9.22 -12.49
C ILE A 465 7.08 9.42 -12.01
N PRO A 466 6.06 9.32 -12.87
CA PRO A 466 4.68 9.24 -12.44
C PRO A 466 4.36 7.92 -11.73
N ASP A 467 3.36 7.95 -10.84
CA ASP A 467 2.80 6.73 -10.28
C ASP A 467 1.99 5.94 -11.33
N HIS A 468 1.11 6.60 -12.05
CA HIS A 468 0.36 6.03 -13.18
C HIS A 468 0.01 7.12 -14.20
N TYR A 469 -0.69 6.73 -15.26
CA TYR A 469 -1.04 7.62 -16.36
C TYR A 469 -2.27 8.49 -16.06
N ALA A 470 -2.33 9.67 -16.69
CA ALA A 470 -3.49 10.54 -16.67
C ALA A 470 -4.62 10.01 -17.57
N VAL A 471 -5.87 10.25 -17.18
CA VAL A 471 -7.03 10.08 -18.05
C VAL A 471 -7.16 11.35 -18.93
N TRP A 472 -6.12 11.61 -19.72
CA TRP A 472 -6.07 12.70 -20.68
C TRP A 472 -4.97 12.43 -21.72
N PRO A 473 -5.24 12.67 -23.02
CA PRO A 473 -6.56 12.98 -23.60
C PRO A 473 -7.53 11.80 -23.56
N ASP A 474 -8.82 12.10 -23.53
CA ASP A 474 -9.90 11.09 -23.46
C ASP A 474 -9.97 10.18 -24.73
N THR A 475 -9.15 10.48 -25.75
CA THR A 475 -9.10 9.76 -27.03
C THR A 475 -8.10 8.60 -27.05
N LEU A 476 -7.36 8.37 -25.97
CA LEU A 476 -6.39 7.27 -25.91
C LEU A 476 -7.09 5.92 -25.87
N VAL A 477 -6.85 5.08 -26.88
CA VAL A 477 -7.46 3.76 -27.02
C VAL A 477 -6.50 2.61 -26.77
N SER A 478 -5.21 2.72 -27.16
CA SER A 478 -4.26 1.64 -26.96
C SER A 478 -3.72 1.58 -25.53
N GLN A 479 -3.47 0.38 -25.02
CA GLN A 479 -2.88 0.18 -23.71
C GLN A 479 -1.45 0.73 -23.64
N GLU A 480 -0.69 0.60 -24.70
CA GLU A 480 0.65 1.20 -24.83
C GLU A 480 0.61 2.71 -24.58
N SER A 481 -0.24 3.40 -25.31
CA SER A 481 -0.35 4.86 -25.23
C SER A 481 -0.81 5.33 -23.84
N ARG A 482 -1.75 4.60 -23.21
CA ARG A 482 -2.24 4.93 -21.87
C ARG A 482 -1.16 4.81 -20.80
N HIS A 483 -0.36 3.73 -20.85
CA HIS A 483 0.67 3.47 -19.83
C HIS A 483 1.99 4.20 -20.08
N HIS A 484 2.12 4.91 -21.19
CA HIS A 484 3.33 5.66 -21.53
C HIS A 484 3.50 6.86 -20.58
N VAL A 485 4.57 6.84 -19.80
CA VAL A 485 4.90 7.86 -18.79
C VAL A 485 6.34 8.35 -18.95
N PRO A 486 6.64 9.59 -18.56
CA PRO A 486 8.01 10.08 -18.54
C PRO A 486 8.82 9.42 -17.43
N LEU A 487 10.10 9.10 -17.70
CA LEU A 487 11.11 8.83 -16.69
C LEU A 487 12.27 9.76 -16.94
N VAL A 488 12.62 10.57 -15.95
CA VAL A 488 13.75 11.52 -16.01
C VAL A 488 14.71 11.25 -14.88
N ILE A 489 16.01 11.14 -15.19
CA ILE A 489 17.11 11.09 -14.22
C ILE A 489 17.94 12.35 -14.42
N ALA A 490 18.04 13.18 -13.38
CA ALA A 490 18.70 14.48 -13.41
C ALA A 490 19.43 14.76 -12.09
N GLY A 491 19.89 15.97 -11.89
CA GLY A 491 20.48 16.44 -10.63
C GLY A 491 21.98 16.69 -10.72
N GLY A 492 22.50 17.43 -9.78
CA GLY A 492 23.90 17.89 -9.78
C GLY A 492 24.93 16.78 -9.56
N ALA A 493 24.53 15.60 -9.09
CA ALA A 493 25.39 14.44 -9.02
C ALA A 493 25.65 13.78 -10.40
N LEU A 494 24.77 14.02 -11.38
CA LEU A 494 24.90 13.48 -12.74
C LEU A 494 26.01 14.24 -13.49
N ARG A 495 27.05 13.53 -13.92
CA ARG A 495 28.19 14.09 -14.69
C ARG A 495 28.15 13.71 -16.18
N SER A 496 27.23 12.83 -16.55
CA SER A 496 26.98 12.49 -17.94
C SER A 496 26.30 13.65 -18.66
N GLU A 497 26.57 13.76 -19.97
CA GLU A 497 25.78 14.67 -20.82
C GLU A 497 24.31 14.27 -20.84
N ALA A 498 23.44 15.26 -21.09
CA ALA A 498 22.04 15.03 -21.32
C ALA A 498 21.81 13.98 -22.42
N ALA A 499 20.92 13.05 -22.18
CA ALA A 499 20.70 11.93 -23.11
C ALA A 499 19.21 11.63 -23.27
N ARG A 500 18.86 11.30 -24.51
CA ARG A 500 17.55 10.78 -24.89
C ARG A 500 17.66 9.29 -25.14
N ILE A 501 17.03 8.47 -24.31
CA ILE A 501 17.18 7.01 -24.28
C ILE A 501 15.92 6.38 -24.84
N ASP A 502 16.01 5.79 -26.03
CA ASP A 502 14.88 5.13 -26.70
C ASP A 502 14.90 3.61 -26.43
N ALA A 503 14.83 3.23 -25.17
CA ALA A 503 14.73 1.85 -24.75
C ALA A 503 13.39 1.63 -24.01
N VAL A 504 12.81 0.45 -24.17
CA VAL A 504 11.63 0.05 -23.38
C VAL A 504 12.05 -0.18 -21.95
N VAL A 505 11.42 0.53 -21.02
CA VAL A 505 11.70 0.47 -19.58
C VAL A 505 10.40 0.31 -18.81
N ALA A 506 10.38 -0.58 -17.86
CA ALA A 506 9.26 -0.74 -16.95
C ALA A 506 9.42 0.16 -15.71
N GLN A 507 8.31 0.66 -15.18
CA GLN A 507 8.31 1.36 -13.89
C GLN A 507 8.92 0.50 -12.77
N THR A 508 8.81 -0.82 -12.86
CA THR A 508 9.46 -1.76 -11.92
C THR A 508 10.98 -1.72 -11.96
N ASP A 509 11.59 -1.23 -13.04
CA ASP A 509 13.05 -1.20 -13.19
C ASP A 509 13.73 -0.11 -12.37
N ILE A 510 12.98 0.81 -11.78
CA ILE A 510 13.51 1.91 -10.98
C ILE A 510 14.36 1.41 -9.82
N ALA A 511 13.88 0.40 -9.07
CA ALA A 511 14.59 -0.10 -7.90
C ALA A 511 15.96 -0.67 -8.26
N ALA A 512 16.03 -1.58 -9.22
CA ALA A 512 17.29 -2.19 -9.66
C ALA A 512 18.20 -1.17 -10.36
N THR A 513 17.65 -0.20 -11.10
CA THR A 513 18.41 0.85 -11.77
C THR A 513 19.09 1.79 -10.76
N VAL A 514 18.35 2.25 -9.74
CA VAL A 514 18.93 3.08 -8.68
C VAL A 514 20.03 2.32 -7.94
N LEU A 515 19.79 1.07 -7.53
CA LEU A 515 20.82 0.25 -6.88
C LEU A 515 22.03 0.02 -7.80
N GLY A 516 21.81 -0.26 -9.08
CA GLY A 516 22.87 -0.45 -10.06
C GLY A 516 23.74 0.78 -10.28
N MET A 517 23.16 1.99 -10.31
CA MET A 517 23.92 3.25 -10.37
C MET A 517 24.82 3.46 -9.15
N LEU A 518 24.47 2.87 -8.01
CA LEU A 518 25.28 2.91 -6.78
C LEU A 518 26.28 1.73 -6.69
N GLY A 519 26.28 0.82 -7.66
CA GLY A 519 27.09 -0.40 -7.61
C GLY A 519 26.57 -1.45 -6.61
N LEU A 520 25.31 -1.36 -6.21
CA LEU A 520 24.67 -2.26 -5.26
C LEU A 520 23.92 -3.39 -5.98
N SER A 521 23.77 -4.54 -5.30
CA SER A 521 23.06 -5.70 -5.84
C SER A 521 21.54 -5.48 -5.80
N ALA A 522 20.86 -5.82 -6.90
CA ALA A 522 19.42 -5.88 -7.01
C ALA A 522 18.87 -7.32 -7.10
N ALA A 523 19.64 -8.33 -6.68
CA ALA A 523 19.27 -9.74 -6.81
C ALA A 523 17.99 -10.14 -6.06
N GLU A 524 17.55 -9.34 -5.08
CA GLU A 524 16.30 -9.55 -4.33
C GLU A 524 15.06 -9.12 -5.10
N PHE A 525 15.20 -8.43 -6.23
CA PHE A 525 14.12 -7.83 -7.00
C PHE A 525 13.81 -8.65 -8.27
N PRO A 526 13.01 -9.71 -8.21
CA PRO A 526 12.86 -10.68 -9.29
C PRO A 526 12.18 -10.14 -10.56
N PHE A 527 11.50 -8.99 -10.48
CA PHE A 527 10.81 -8.36 -11.61
C PHE A 527 11.38 -6.97 -11.96
N SER A 528 12.58 -6.64 -11.46
CA SER A 528 13.22 -5.34 -11.68
C SER A 528 14.60 -5.54 -12.29
N HIS A 529 14.91 -4.81 -13.34
CA HIS A 529 16.17 -4.90 -14.04
C HIS A 529 16.91 -3.56 -14.00
N ASN A 530 18.21 -3.58 -13.83
CA ASN A 530 19.02 -2.38 -14.01
C ASN A 530 19.12 -2.06 -15.50
N VAL A 531 18.50 -0.99 -15.95
CA VAL A 531 18.44 -0.60 -17.37
C VAL A 531 19.82 -0.31 -17.98
N PHE A 532 20.83 -0.07 -17.16
CA PHE A 532 22.22 0.14 -17.58
C PHE A 532 23.05 -1.15 -17.64
N ASP A 533 22.50 -2.29 -17.22
CA ASP A 533 23.18 -3.58 -17.36
C ASP A 533 23.09 -4.04 -18.82
N PRO A 534 24.21 -4.39 -19.46
CA PRO A 534 24.21 -4.86 -20.84
C PRO A 534 23.37 -6.11 -21.10
N SER A 535 23.04 -6.86 -20.05
CA SER A 535 22.18 -8.05 -20.13
C SER A 535 20.73 -7.79 -19.76
N ALA A 536 20.36 -6.54 -19.43
CA ALA A 536 18.98 -6.19 -19.08
C ALA A 536 18.02 -6.33 -20.27
N PRO A 537 16.85 -6.95 -20.07
CA PRO A 537 15.83 -6.99 -21.11
C PRO A 537 15.15 -5.61 -21.22
N HIS A 538 15.02 -5.11 -22.44
CA HIS A 538 14.23 -3.91 -22.73
C HIS A 538 12.76 -4.31 -22.96
N MET A 539 12.07 -4.67 -21.89
CA MET A 539 10.70 -5.17 -21.90
C MET A 539 9.92 -4.59 -20.73
N ALA A 540 8.67 -4.22 -20.93
CA ALA A 540 7.81 -3.70 -19.88
C ALA A 540 6.49 -4.48 -19.79
N PHE A 541 6.18 -5.00 -18.61
CA PHE A 541 4.85 -5.52 -18.28
C PHE A 541 4.01 -4.42 -17.61
N PHE A 542 2.77 -4.28 -18.03
CA PHE A 542 1.81 -3.36 -17.44
C PHE A 542 0.38 -3.88 -17.53
N SER A 543 -0.47 -3.41 -16.62
CA SER A 543 -1.85 -3.89 -16.54
C SER A 543 -2.82 -2.83 -16.05
N ASP A 544 -4.06 -2.88 -16.53
CA ASP A 544 -5.22 -2.24 -15.90
C ASP A 544 -6.19 -3.31 -15.34
N ALA A 545 -7.43 -2.91 -14.99
CA ALA A 545 -8.40 -3.83 -14.40
C ALA A 545 -8.89 -4.93 -15.38
N GLU A 546 -8.79 -4.67 -16.68
CA GLU A 546 -9.33 -5.55 -17.74
C GLU A 546 -8.25 -6.10 -18.66
N HIS A 547 -7.04 -5.51 -18.67
CA HIS A 547 -5.99 -5.84 -19.61
C HIS A 547 -4.65 -6.13 -18.90
N ALA A 548 -3.88 -6.99 -19.53
CA ALA A 548 -2.46 -7.14 -19.24
C ALA A 548 -1.68 -7.10 -20.54
N SER A 549 -0.56 -6.39 -20.53
CA SER A 549 0.22 -6.13 -21.74
C SER A 549 1.71 -6.31 -21.48
N VAL A 550 2.43 -6.64 -22.54
CA VAL A 550 3.90 -6.62 -22.60
C VAL A 550 4.32 -5.78 -23.79
N ALA A 551 5.11 -4.74 -23.52
CA ALA A 551 5.81 -3.98 -24.54
C ALA A 551 7.24 -4.50 -24.70
N THR A 552 7.67 -4.65 -25.96
CA THR A 552 9.02 -5.02 -26.37
C THR A 552 9.57 -3.93 -27.31
N PRO A 553 10.85 -3.95 -27.69
CA PRO A 553 11.35 -3.03 -28.71
C PRO A 553 10.59 -3.10 -30.02
N ALA A 554 10.06 -4.25 -30.40
CA ALA A 554 9.43 -4.52 -31.68
C ALA A 554 7.91 -4.35 -31.70
N SER A 555 7.22 -4.67 -30.59
CA SER A 555 5.74 -4.74 -30.58
C SER A 555 5.18 -4.66 -29.16
N VAL A 556 3.87 -4.43 -29.08
CA VAL A 556 3.08 -4.61 -27.86
C VAL A 556 2.11 -5.75 -28.06
N ALA A 557 1.92 -6.56 -27.02
CA ALA A 557 0.90 -7.58 -26.96
C ALA A 557 -0.03 -7.34 -25.78
N THR A 558 -1.34 -7.42 -26.00
CA THR A 558 -2.38 -7.15 -25.01
C THR A 558 -3.38 -8.29 -24.94
N LEU A 559 -3.61 -8.76 -23.72
CA LEU A 559 -4.59 -9.79 -23.37
C LEU A 559 -5.70 -9.17 -22.51
N ASN A 560 -6.95 -9.38 -22.87
CA ASN A 560 -8.06 -9.10 -21.96
C ASN A 560 -8.13 -10.17 -20.89
N VAL A 561 -7.92 -9.80 -19.64
CA VAL A 561 -7.79 -10.75 -18.51
C VAL A 561 -9.11 -11.36 -18.09
N SER A 562 -10.23 -10.69 -18.35
CA SER A 562 -11.57 -11.16 -18.00
C SER A 562 -12.08 -12.21 -18.97
N SER A 563 -11.86 -12.00 -20.28
CA SER A 563 -12.30 -12.91 -21.33
C SER A 563 -11.24 -13.95 -21.73
N GLY A 564 -9.97 -13.70 -21.41
CA GLY A 564 -8.83 -14.50 -21.87
C GLY A 564 -8.53 -14.35 -23.37
N LEU A 565 -9.18 -13.38 -24.06
CA LEU A 565 -9.02 -13.17 -25.49
C LEU A 565 -7.90 -12.20 -25.80
N PRO A 566 -7.14 -12.42 -26.89
CA PRO A 566 -6.14 -11.46 -27.37
C PRO A 566 -6.83 -10.22 -27.97
N GLU A 567 -6.27 -9.05 -27.71
CA GLU A 567 -6.71 -7.77 -28.32
C GLU A 567 -5.66 -7.21 -29.27
N GLU A 568 -4.37 -7.45 -29.00
CA GLU A 568 -3.27 -6.94 -29.79
C GLU A 568 -2.06 -7.90 -29.71
N GLY A 569 -1.20 -7.88 -30.70
CA GLY A 569 0.08 -8.59 -30.72
C GLY A 569 0.07 -9.95 -31.39
N ASP A 570 1.26 -10.52 -31.54
CA ASP A 570 1.50 -11.83 -32.12
C ASP A 570 1.39 -12.96 -31.07
N SER A 571 1.47 -14.21 -31.54
CA SER A 571 1.36 -15.39 -30.65
C SER A 571 2.43 -15.43 -29.56
N LEU A 572 3.68 -15.03 -29.88
CA LEU A 572 4.78 -15.05 -28.91
C LEU A 572 4.60 -13.98 -27.82
N GLY A 573 4.22 -12.77 -28.21
CA GLY A 573 3.91 -11.70 -27.26
C GLY A 573 2.76 -12.09 -26.32
N LEU A 574 1.69 -12.70 -26.85
CA LEU A 574 0.56 -13.17 -26.04
C LEU A 574 0.92 -14.33 -25.10
N GLU A 575 1.80 -15.26 -25.53
CA GLU A 575 2.35 -16.28 -24.64
C GLU A 575 3.18 -15.64 -23.51
N THR A 576 3.94 -14.60 -23.82
CA THR A 576 4.74 -13.85 -22.83
C THR A 576 3.85 -13.15 -21.80
N VAL A 577 2.75 -12.49 -22.22
CA VAL A 577 1.76 -11.90 -21.30
C VAL A 577 1.18 -12.94 -20.37
N LYS A 578 0.76 -14.10 -20.89
CA LYS A 578 0.20 -15.20 -20.10
C LYS A 578 1.21 -15.78 -19.12
N ALA A 579 2.44 -16.01 -19.56
CA ALA A 579 3.53 -16.52 -18.72
C ALA A 579 3.87 -15.54 -17.59
N TYR A 580 3.94 -14.25 -17.91
CA TYR A 580 4.21 -13.20 -16.91
C TYR A 580 3.10 -13.13 -15.85
N LEU A 581 1.83 -13.11 -16.27
CA LEU A 581 0.69 -13.14 -15.36
C LEU A 581 0.73 -14.34 -14.41
N GLN A 582 0.97 -15.53 -14.97
CA GLN A 582 1.03 -16.78 -14.18
C GLN A 582 2.17 -16.75 -13.17
N ILE A 583 3.37 -16.31 -13.54
CA ILE A 583 4.53 -16.19 -12.64
C ILE A 583 4.26 -15.15 -11.56
N LEU A 584 3.74 -13.98 -11.92
CA LEU A 584 3.40 -12.91 -10.98
C LEU A 584 2.37 -13.37 -9.94
N TYR A 585 1.33 -14.06 -10.36
CA TYR A 585 0.26 -14.50 -9.46
C TYR A 585 0.66 -15.70 -8.61
N ASN A 586 1.53 -16.57 -9.13
CA ASN A 586 2.16 -17.62 -8.33
C ASN A 586 3.08 -17.04 -7.25
N ASP A 587 3.93 -16.04 -7.58
CA ASP A 587 4.73 -15.30 -6.60
C ASP A 587 3.85 -14.61 -5.57
N LEU A 588 2.78 -13.92 -6.01
CA LEU A 588 1.81 -13.29 -5.12
C LEU A 588 1.16 -14.28 -4.15
N GLN A 589 0.88 -15.50 -4.57
CA GLN A 589 0.32 -16.55 -3.71
C GLN A 589 1.34 -17.00 -2.67
N GLN A 590 2.59 -17.15 -3.05
CA GLN A 590 3.66 -17.65 -2.17
C GLN A 590 4.11 -16.62 -1.13
N ARG A 591 3.99 -15.33 -1.43
CA ARG A 591 4.21 -14.27 -0.43
C ARG A 591 3.08 -14.30 0.58
#